data_42957f2cf81ade8aa37a90045d3517e8
#
_entry.id   42957f2cf81ade8aa37a90045d3517e8
#
_cell.length_a   1.000
_cell.length_b   1.000
_cell.length_c   1.000
_cell.angle_alpha   90.00
_cell.angle_beta   90.00
_cell.angle_gamma   90.00
#
_symmetry.space_group_name_H-M   'P 1'
#
loop_
_entity.id
_entity.type
_entity.pdbx_description
1 polymer ?
#
loop_
_entity_poly.entity_id
_entity_poly.type
_entity_poly.pdbx_seq_one_letter_code
_entity_poly.pdbx_strand_id
1 'polypeptide(L)'
;MRKIGIIGGTFDPPHYGHLLIANEVYHALNLEEVWFLPNQIPPHKQGRNITSVESRLHMLELATEAEEHFSICLEELSRKGPSYTYDTMLQLTKKYPDVQFHFIIGGDMVEYLPKWYNIEALLNLVTFVGVARPGYTLHTPYKITTVEIPEFAVSSSLLRERYKEKKTCKYLLPEKVQVYIERNGLYES
;
A
#
# COMPACT_ATOMS: atom_id res chain seq x y z
N MET A 1 -4.60 -22.60 7.16
CA MET A 1 -5.18 -21.39 6.54
C MET A 1 -4.01 -20.51 6.12
N ARG A 2 -3.94 -20.18 4.84
CA ARG A 2 -2.86 -19.34 4.28
C ARG A 2 -2.95 -17.94 4.84
N LYS A 3 -1.82 -17.32 5.16
CA LYS A 3 -1.78 -15.95 5.67
C LYS A 3 -1.24 -15.02 4.58
N ILE A 4 -2.04 -14.07 4.14
CA ILE A 4 -1.67 -13.11 3.10
C ILE A 4 -1.80 -11.69 3.64
N GLY A 5 -0.72 -10.92 3.49
CA GLY A 5 -0.72 -9.48 3.76
C GLY A 5 -1.33 -8.71 2.60
N ILE A 6 -2.09 -7.66 2.87
CA ILE A 6 -2.58 -6.71 1.87
C ILE A 6 -2.04 -5.33 2.21
N ILE A 7 -1.33 -4.71 1.28
CA ILE A 7 -0.93 -3.31 1.38
C ILE A 7 -1.62 -2.50 0.29
N GLY A 8 -2.61 -1.70 0.68
CA GLY A 8 -3.35 -0.83 -0.22
C GLY A 8 -2.64 0.50 -0.45
N GLY A 9 -2.70 1.02 -1.66
CA GLY A 9 -2.09 2.31 -1.94
C GLY A 9 -2.37 2.84 -3.35
N THR A 10 -2.06 4.11 -3.54
CA THR A 10 -2.08 4.71 -4.88
C THR A 10 -0.82 4.35 -5.66
N PHE A 11 0.30 4.18 -4.98
CA PHE A 11 1.62 3.87 -5.56
C PHE A 11 2.00 4.83 -6.69
N ASP A 12 2.04 6.12 -6.36
CA ASP A 12 2.23 7.20 -7.32
C ASP A 12 3.40 8.15 -6.94
N PRO A 13 4.66 7.67 -7.02
CA PRO A 13 5.14 6.32 -7.35
C PRO A 13 5.22 5.36 -6.14
N PRO A 14 5.37 4.04 -6.39
CA PRO A 14 5.84 3.11 -5.37
C PRO A 14 7.29 3.43 -4.98
N HIS A 15 7.67 3.11 -3.75
CA HIS A 15 8.99 3.47 -3.22
C HIS A 15 9.46 2.47 -2.15
N TYR A 16 10.70 2.61 -1.71
CA TYR A 16 11.28 1.69 -0.72
C TYR A 16 10.53 1.67 0.62
N GLY A 17 9.83 2.73 1.00
CA GLY A 17 8.97 2.70 2.19
C GLY A 17 7.85 1.67 2.10
N HIS A 18 7.22 1.53 0.93
CA HIS A 18 6.20 0.49 0.70
C HIS A 18 6.82 -0.92 0.77
N LEU A 19 7.98 -1.12 0.15
CA LEU A 19 8.66 -2.42 0.11
C LEU A 19 9.18 -2.82 1.50
N LEU A 20 9.71 -1.86 2.26
CA LEU A 20 10.17 -2.08 3.63
C LEU A 20 9.00 -2.54 4.52
N ILE A 21 7.89 -1.82 4.51
CA ILE A 21 6.69 -2.19 5.26
C ILE A 21 6.25 -3.61 4.90
N ALA A 22 6.15 -3.92 3.61
CA ALA A 22 5.72 -5.22 3.15
C ALA A 22 6.66 -6.34 3.63
N ASN A 23 7.97 -6.14 3.51
CA ASN A 23 8.99 -7.11 3.92
C ASN A 23 8.99 -7.34 5.44
N GLU A 24 8.98 -6.27 6.24
CA GLU A 24 8.99 -6.38 7.69
C GLU A 24 7.75 -7.12 8.22
N VAL A 25 6.56 -6.79 7.70
CA VAL A 25 5.33 -7.45 8.11
C VAL A 25 5.29 -8.90 7.63
N TYR A 26 5.78 -9.19 6.41
CA TYR A 26 5.92 -10.55 5.88
C TYR A 26 6.69 -11.45 6.86
N HIS A 27 7.86 -11.01 7.31
CA HIS A 27 8.70 -11.77 8.24
C HIS A 27 8.12 -11.81 9.66
N ALA A 28 7.65 -10.69 10.19
CA ALA A 28 7.14 -10.61 11.57
C ALA A 28 5.92 -11.50 11.82
N LEU A 29 5.06 -11.67 10.82
CA LEU A 29 3.82 -12.46 10.94
C LEU A 29 3.88 -13.84 10.26
N ASN A 30 5.03 -14.20 9.68
CA ASN A 30 5.21 -15.43 8.89
C ASN A 30 4.10 -15.57 7.83
N LEU A 31 3.96 -14.53 7.00
CA LEU A 31 3.01 -14.55 5.89
C LEU A 31 3.52 -15.44 4.76
N GLU A 32 2.64 -15.96 3.91
CA GLU A 32 3.04 -16.65 2.67
C GLU A 32 3.37 -15.67 1.54
N GLU A 33 2.58 -14.60 1.45
CA GLU A 33 2.72 -13.56 0.45
C GLU A 33 2.30 -12.21 1.01
N VAL A 34 2.72 -11.13 0.37
CA VAL A 34 2.14 -9.79 0.50
C VAL A 34 1.63 -9.33 -0.86
N TRP A 35 0.36 -8.99 -0.91
CA TRP A 35 -0.30 -8.48 -2.10
C TRP A 35 -0.38 -6.96 -2.05
N PHE A 36 0.19 -6.31 -3.05
CA PHE A 36 0.03 -4.88 -3.29
C PHE A 36 -1.30 -4.65 -4.00
N LEU A 37 -2.16 -3.83 -3.40
CA LEU A 37 -3.51 -3.54 -3.88
C LEU A 37 -3.58 -2.09 -4.38
N PRO A 38 -3.25 -1.82 -5.67
CA PRO A 38 -3.36 -0.48 -6.23
C PRO A 38 -4.82 -0.09 -6.39
N ASN A 39 -5.17 1.12 -5.94
CA ASN A 39 -6.52 1.65 -6.11
C ASN A 39 -6.70 2.33 -7.47
N GLN A 40 -7.94 2.37 -7.98
CA GLN A 40 -8.27 3.09 -9.19
C GLN A 40 -8.31 4.60 -8.93
N ILE A 41 -9.21 5.02 -8.04
CA ILE A 41 -9.32 6.40 -7.57
C ILE A 41 -9.49 6.35 -6.05
N PRO A 42 -8.53 6.89 -5.28
CA PRO A 42 -8.68 6.94 -3.83
C PRO A 42 -9.88 7.81 -3.46
N PRO A 43 -10.75 7.39 -2.53
CA PRO A 43 -11.95 8.14 -2.15
C PRO A 43 -11.65 9.59 -1.70
N HIS A 44 -10.49 9.81 -1.06
CA HIS A 44 -10.05 11.10 -0.54
C HIS A 44 -9.17 11.93 -1.50
N LYS A 45 -8.89 11.43 -2.71
CA LYS A 45 -8.02 12.09 -3.70
C LYS A 45 -8.76 12.50 -4.98
N GLN A 46 -10.09 12.50 -4.96
CA GLN A 46 -10.88 12.96 -6.10
C GLN A 46 -10.51 14.41 -6.46
N GLY A 47 -10.26 14.66 -7.75
CA GLY A 47 -9.87 16.00 -8.26
C GLY A 47 -8.38 16.34 -8.16
N ARG A 48 -7.49 15.44 -7.72
CA ARG A 48 -6.03 15.62 -7.80
C ARG A 48 -5.50 14.99 -9.09
N ASN A 49 -4.45 15.60 -9.66
CA ASN A 49 -3.70 14.98 -10.77
C ASN A 49 -2.97 13.73 -10.24
N ILE A 50 -3.53 12.56 -10.54
CA ILE A 50 -2.93 11.25 -10.26
C ILE A 50 -2.45 10.69 -11.59
N THR A 51 -1.26 10.09 -11.57
CA THR A 51 -0.70 9.40 -12.74
C THR A 51 -1.65 8.29 -13.20
N SER A 52 -1.68 7.99 -14.49
CA SER A 52 -2.57 6.98 -15.06
C SER A 52 -2.44 5.63 -14.34
N VAL A 53 -3.51 4.86 -14.34
CA VAL A 53 -3.53 3.52 -13.74
C VAL A 53 -2.45 2.64 -14.38
N GLU A 54 -2.29 2.71 -15.69
CA GLU A 54 -1.32 1.93 -16.46
C GLU A 54 0.12 2.23 -16.01
N SER A 55 0.46 3.52 -15.86
CA SER A 55 1.79 3.91 -15.41
C SER A 55 2.05 3.52 -13.96
N ARG A 56 1.06 3.67 -13.08
CA ARG A 56 1.19 3.28 -11.66
C ARG A 56 1.34 1.76 -11.52
N LEU A 57 0.56 0.99 -12.29
CA LEU A 57 0.66 -0.46 -12.30
C LEU A 57 2.03 -0.90 -12.80
N HIS A 58 2.50 -0.34 -13.90
CA HIS A 58 3.82 -0.69 -14.45
C HIS A 58 4.97 -0.34 -13.48
N MET A 59 4.90 0.82 -12.83
CA MET A 59 5.88 1.15 -11.78
C MET A 59 5.83 0.18 -10.60
N LEU A 60 4.64 -0.28 -10.23
CA LEU A 60 4.48 -1.25 -9.15
C LEU A 60 5.03 -2.63 -9.53
N GLU A 61 4.81 -3.09 -10.76
CA GLU A 61 5.43 -4.30 -11.32
C GLU A 61 6.95 -4.23 -11.24
N LEU A 62 7.54 -3.12 -11.72
CA LEU A 62 8.99 -2.90 -11.65
C LEU A 62 9.52 -2.85 -10.20
N ALA A 63 8.71 -2.36 -9.26
CA ALA A 63 9.11 -2.28 -7.86
C ALA A 63 9.10 -3.63 -7.14
N THR A 64 8.24 -4.56 -7.56
CA THR A 64 7.98 -5.83 -6.86
C THR A 64 8.58 -7.05 -7.54
N GLU A 65 9.01 -6.97 -8.80
CA GLU A 65 9.43 -8.10 -9.62
C GLU A 65 10.61 -8.92 -9.06
N ALA A 66 11.44 -8.32 -8.19
CA ALA A 66 12.60 -8.99 -7.60
C ALA A 66 12.27 -9.86 -6.39
N GLU A 67 11.04 -9.77 -5.85
CA GLU A 67 10.63 -10.42 -4.62
C GLU A 67 9.55 -11.47 -4.89
N GLU A 68 9.90 -12.75 -4.76
CA GLU A 68 9.00 -13.86 -5.07
C GLU A 68 7.74 -13.92 -4.21
N HIS A 69 7.78 -13.35 -3.00
CA HIS A 69 6.65 -13.29 -2.07
C HIS A 69 5.79 -12.02 -2.19
N PHE A 70 6.08 -11.16 -3.18
CA PHE A 70 5.25 -10.00 -3.49
C PHE A 70 4.41 -10.27 -4.74
N SER A 71 3.13 -9.99 -4.64
CA SER A 71 2.18 -10.12 -5.75
C SER A 71 1.35 -8.84 -5.89
N ILE A 72 0.74 -8.62 -7.04
CA ILE A 72 -0.14 -7.48 -7.29
C ILE A 72 -1.57 -7.97 -7.39
N CYS A 73 -2.46 -7.40 -6.58
CA CYS A 73 -3.89 -7.68 -6.59
C CYS A 73 -4.62 -6.58 -7.38
N LEU A 74 -5.23 -6.94 -8.50
CA LEU A 74 -5.90 -6.00 -9.41
C LEU A 74 -7.39 -5.78 -9.10
N GLU A 75 -7.88 -6.28 -7.95
CA GLU A 75 -9.31 -6.32 -7.63
C GLU A 75 -9.96 -4.92 -7.65
N GLU A 76 -9.26 -3.88 -7.19
CA GLU A 76 -9.79 -2.51 -7.21
C GLU A 76 -9.71 -1.85 -8.59
N LEU A 77 -8.76 -2.23 -9.43
CA LEU A 77 -8.61 -1.68 -10.78
C LEU A 77 -9.69 -2.16 -11.74
N SER A 78 -10.33 -3.29 -11.45
CA SER A 78 -11.44 -3.84 -12.25
C SER A 78 -12.78 -3.15 -12.01
N ARG A 79 -12.89 -2.32 -10.94
CA ARG A 79 -14.14 -1.64 -10.56
C ARG A 79 -14.13 -0.18 -10.95
N LYS A 80 -15.32 0.35 -11.34
CA LYS A 80 -15.51 1.78 -11.57
C LYS A 80 -15.92 2.50 -10.30
N GLY A 81 -15.37 3.70 -10.09
CA GLY A 81 -15.71 4.56 -8.96
C GLY A 81 -14.79 4.41 -7.74
N PRO A 82 -15.16 5.00 -6.59
CA PRO A 82 -14.36 4.96 -5.38
C PRO A 82 -14.18 3.52 -4.87
N SER A 83 -12.95 3.18 -4.48
CA SER A 83 -12.63 1.87 -3.91
C SER A 83 -12.71 1.94 -2.38
N TYR A 84 -13.69 1.28 -1.80
CA TYR A 84 -13.77 1.09 -0.35
C TYR A 84 -13.16 -0.25 0.04
N THR A 85 -12.28 -0.23 1.03
CA THR A 85 -11.58 -1.43 1.51
C THR A 85 -12.55 -2.53 1.92
N TYR A 86 -13.68 -2.19 2.56
CA TYR A 86 -14.70 -3.16 2.93
C TYR A 86 -15.21 -3.97 1.73
N ASP A 87 -15.58 -3.30 0.64
CA ASP A 87 -16.13 -3.98 -0.56
C ASP A 87 -15.08 -4.87 -1.21
N THR A 88 -13.84 -4.42 -1.23
CA THR A 88 -12.71 -5.18 -1.77
C THR A 88 -12.45 -6.43 -0.94
N MET A 89 -12.35 -6.28 0.38
CA MET A 89 -12.09 -7.42 1.27
C MET A 89 -13.25 -8.41 1.32
N LEU A 90 -14.51 -7.93 1.20
CA LEU A 90 -15.68 -8.80 1.09
C LEU A 90 -15.62 -9.69 -0.17
N GLN A 91 -15.13 -9.17 -1.28
CA GLN A 91 -14.94 -9.94 -2.51
C GLN A 91 -13.77 -10.92 -2.39
N LEU A 92 -12.63 -10.45 -1.88
CA LEU A 92 -11.44 -11.29 -1.72
C LEU A 92 -11.67 -12.45 -0.74
N THR A 93 -12.35 -12.23 0.38
CA THR A 93 -12.65 -13.30 1.34
C THR A 93 -13.62 -14.36 0.77
N LYS A 94 -14.54 -13.96 -0.10
CA LYS A 94 -15.41 -14.90 -0.82
C LYS A 94 -14.65 -15.69 -1.89
N LYS A 95 -13.70 -15.04 -2.58
CA LYS A 95 -12.91 -15.65 -3.65
C LYS A 95 -11.83 -16.59 -3.11
N TYR A 96 -11.30 -16.30 -1.93
CA TYR A 96 -10.25 -17.08 -1.26
C TYR A 96 -10.65 -17.45 0.18
N PRO A 97 -11.60 -18.40 0.36
CA PRO A 97 -12.16 -18.73 1.67
C PRO A 97 -11.18 -19.44 2.62
N ASP A 98 -10.07 -19.95 2.10
CA ASP A 98 -8.97 -20.59 2.83
C ASP A 98 -7.87 -19.62 3.27
N VAL A 99 -8.00 -18.32 2.94
CA VAL A 99 -7.02 -17.27 3.22
C VAL A 99 -7.46 -16.44 4.42
N GLN A 100 -6.51 -16.22 5.35
CA GLN A 100 -6.60 -15.21 6.38
C GLN A 100 -5.88 -13.95 5.92
N PHE A 101 -6.63 -12.89 5.66
CA PHE A 101 -6.07 -11.62 5.22
C PHE A 101 -5.61 -10.73 6.38
N HIS A 102 -4.41 -10.18 6.24
CA HIS A 102 -3.80 -9.22 7.15
C HIS A 102 -3.68 -7.88 6.43
N PHE A 103 -4.54 -6.91 6.78
CA PHE A 103 -4.57 -5.61 6.11
C PHE A 103 -3.59 -4.64 6.78
N ILE A 104 -2.55 -4.26 6.04
CA ILE A 104 -1.39 -3.50 6.54
C ILE A 104 -1.65 -2.01 6.33
N ILE A 105 -1.55 -1.22 7.40
CA ILE A 105 -1.74 0.23 7.38
C ILE A 105 -0.64 0.96 8.15
N GLY A 106 -0.30 2.15 7.69
CA GLY A 106 0.60 3.06 8.41
C GLY A 106 -0.03 3.64 9.69
N GLY A 107 0.80 4.12 10.59
CA GLY A 107 0.38 4.64 11.89
C GLY A 107 -0.70 5.73 11.81
N ASP A 108 -0.56 6.68 10.88
CA ASP A 108 -1.52 7.77 10.65
C ASP A 108 -2.90 7.22 10.25
N MET A 109 -2.96 6.10 9.52
CA MET A 109 -4.22 5.47 9.12
C MET A 109 -4.86 4.68 10.26
N VAL A 110 -4.08 4.22 11.23
CA VAL A 110 -4.61 3.55 12.43
C VAL A 110 -5.52 4.47 13.22
N GLU A 111 -5.13 5.72 13.43
CA GLU A 111 -5.95 6.73 14.11
C GLU A 111 -7.20 7.10 13.29
N TYR A 112 -7.15 6.92 11.98
CA TYR A 112 -8.25 7.22 11.05
C TYR A 112 -9.24 6.08 10.87
N LEU A 113 -8.93 4.86 11.33
CA LEU A 113 -9.78 3.66 11.20
C LEU A 113 -11.26 3.86 11.57
N PRO A 114 -11.62 4.63 12.67
CA PRO A 114 -13.02 4.84 13.03
C PRO A 114 -13.85 5.53 11.94
N LYS A 115 -13.22 6.18 10.96
CA LYS A 115 -13.88 6.88 9.86
C LYS A 115 -13.98 6.03 8.58
N TRP A 116 -13.44 4.80 8.60
CA TRP A 116 -13.51 3.93 7.42
C TRP A 116 -14.93 3.42 7.19
N TYR A 117 -15.30 3.34 5.92
CA TYR A 117 -16.59 2.81 5.53
C TYR A 117 -16.78 1.39 6.04
N ASN A 118 -17.86 1.18 6.77
CA ASN A 118 -18.28 -0.11 7.34
C ASN A 118 -17.18 -0.83 8.15
N ILE A 119 -16.44 -0.07 8.97
CA ILE A 119 -15.28 -0.58 9.71
C ILE A 119 -15.60 -1.79 10.59
N GLU A 120 -16.75 -1.80 11.28
CA GLU A 120 -17.13 -2.90 12.16
C GLU A 120 -17.28 -4.23 11.40
N ALA A 121 -17.85 -4.19 10.20
CA ALA A 121 -17.95 -5.37 9.34
C ALA A 121 -16.58 -5.74 8.75
N LEU A 122 -15.75 -4.76 8.41
CA LEU A 122 -14.41 -4.98 7.87
C LEU A 122 -13.49 -5.68 8.90
N LEU A 123 -13.60 -5.32 10.19
CA LEU A 123 -12.86 -5.98 11.29
C LEU A 123 -13.17 -7.48 11.42
N ASN A 124 -14.33 -7.93 10.93
CA ASN A 124 -14.67 -9.36 10.90
C ASN A 124 -14.12 -10.09 9.66
N LEU A 125 -13.67 -9.35 8.65
CA LEU A 125 -13.14 -9.91 7.39
C LEU A 125 -11.61 -10.04 7.41
N VAL A 126 -10.91 -9.13 8.11
CA VAL A 126 -9.46 -9.05 8.10
C VAL A 126 -8.87 -8.81 9.49
N THR A 127 -7.61 -9.21 9.66
CA THR A 127 -6.80 -8.76 10.79
C THR A 127 -6.06 -7.49 10.38
N PHE A 128 -6.30 -6.37 11.05
CA PHE A 128 -5.52 -5.17 10.80
C PHE A 128 -4.12 -5.25 11.39
N VAL A 129 -3.13 -4.80 10.62
CA VAL A 129 -1.73 -4.70 11.03
C VAL A 129 -1.31 -3.24 10.94
N GLY A 130 -1.12 -2.62 12.07
CA GLY A 130 -0.58 -1.26 12.18
C GLY A 130 0.94 -1.29 12.21
N VAL A 131 1.60 -0.57 11.32
CA VAL A 131 3.06 -0.41 11.36
C VAL A 131 3.44 0.84 12.13
N ALA A 132 4.36 0.68 13.06
CA ALA A 132 4.82 1.74 13.95
C ALA A 132 6.33 1.94 13.84
N ARG A 133 6.78 3.16 14.11
CA ARG A 133 8.20 3.45 14.36
C ARG A 133 8.59 2.92 15.75
N PRO A 134 9.85 2.57 15.98
CA PRO A 134 10.31 2.11 17.27
C PRO A 134 9.94 3.11 18.41
N GLY A 135 9.32 2.60 19.45
CA GLY A 135 8.89 3.40 20.60
C GLY A 135 7.62 4.24 20.39
N TYR A 136 6.95 4.13 19.24
CA TYR A 136 5.68 4.84 18.97
C TYR A 136 4.48 3.93 19.26
N THR A 137 3.54 4.41 20.06
CA THR A 137 2.30 3.68 20.38
C THR A 137 1.18 4.10 19.43
N LEU A 138 0.55 3.13 18.78
CA LEU A 138 -0.62 3.35 17.92
C LEU A 138 -1.89 3.49 18.77
N HIS A 139 -2.67 4.53 18.50
CA HIS A 139 -3.92 4.80 19.23
C HIS A 139 -5.13 4.47 18.37
N THR A 140 -5.92 3.48 18.80
CA THR A 140 -7.17 3.08 18.14
C THR A 140 -8.08 2.36 19.14
N PRO A 141 -9.42 2.50 19.03
CA PRO A 141 -10.34 1.71 19.85
C PRO A 141 -10.43 0.25 19.42
N TYR A 142 -9.85 -0.12 18.28
CA TYR A 142 -9.95 -1.47 17.73
C TYR A 142 -8.75 -2.35 18.11
N LYS A 143 -8.99 -3.66 18.16
CA LYS A 143 -7.91 -4.63 18.32
C LYS A 143 -7.17 -4.81 17.01
N ILE A 144 -5.92 -4.39 16.96
CA ILE A 144 -5.03 -4.55 15.81
C ILE A 144 -3.72 -5.25 16.22
N THR A 145 -3.04 -5.85 15.26
CA THR A 145 -1.67 -6.32 15.44
C THR A 145 -0.72 -5.16 15.16
N THR A 146 0.28 -4.94 16.01
CA THR A 146 1.31 -3.91 15.79
C THR A 146 2.62 -4.56 15.38
N VAL A 147 3.26 -4.05 14.33
CA VAL A 147 4.60 -4.43 13.90
C VAL A 147 5.49 -3.19 13.91
N GLU A 148 6.58 -3.23 14.65
CA GLU A 148 7.59 -2.18 14.61
C GLU A 148 8.49 -2.37 13.39
N ILE A 149 8.73 -1.28 12.66
CA ILE A 149 9.58 -1.26 11.46
C ILE A 149 10.67 -0.20 11.60
N PRO A 150 11.84 -0.38 10.96
CA PRO A 150 12.85 0.66 10.87
C PRO A 150 12.26 1.96 10.31
N GLU A 151 12.70 3.09 10.84
CA GLU A 151 12.24 4.38 10.35
C GLU A 151 12.81 4.67 8.95
N PHE A 152 11.93 4.92 8.00
CA PHE A 152 12.30 5.32 6.65
C PHE A 152 11.34 6.42 6.17
N ALA A 153 11.80 7.66 6.30
CA ALA A 153 10.99 8.85 6.03
C ALA A 153 10.89 9.17 4.54
N VAL A 154 10.21 8.32 3.76
CA VAL A 154 9.91 8.54 2.36
C VAL A 154 8.40 8.47 2.12
N SER A 155 7.91 9.31 1.21
CA SER A 155 6.51 9.28 0.75
C SER A 155 6.44 9.58 -0.74
N SER A 156 5.37 9.12 -1.39
CA SER A 156 5.12 9.45 -2.80
C SER A 156 5.03 10.97 -3.02
N SER A 157 4.45 11.72 -2.09
CA SER A 157 4.37 13.18 -2.16
C SER A 157 5.75 13.83 -2.15
N LEU A 158 6.64 13.39 -1.25
CA LEU A 158 8.03 13.85 -1.21
C LEU A 158 8.75 13.58 -2.54
N LEU A 159 8.56 12.38 -3.10
CA LEU A 159 9.20 12.02 -4.37
C LEU A 159 8.71 12.90 -5.53
N ARG A 160 7.40 13.10 -5.65
CA ARG A 160 6.84 13.98 -6.69
C ARG A 160 7.35 15.42 -6.56
N GLU A 161 7.47 15.94 -5.33
CA GLU A 161 8.04 17.26 -5.09
C GLU A 161 9.52 17.33 -5.50
N ARG A 162 10.31 16.30 -5.15
CA ARG A 162 11.72 16.22 -5.55
C ARG A 162 11.90 16.19 -7.07
N TYR A 163 11.06 15.47 -7.82
CA TYR A 163 11.09 15.48 -9.29
C TYR A 163 10.78 16.87 -9.85
N LYS A 164 9.77 17.59 -9.33
CA LYS A 164 9.47 18.98 -9.71
C LYS A 164 10.67 19.91 -9.47
N GLU A 165 11.35 19.74 -8.36
CA GLU A 165 12.51 20.54 -7.98
C GLU A 165 13.82 20.04 -8.62
N LYS A 166 13.76 19.02 -9.48
CA LYS A 166 14.93 18.37 -10.13
C LYS A 166 15.97 17.87 -9.12
N LYS A 167 15.53 17.44 -7.96
CA LYS A 167 16.35 16.81 -6.93
C LYS A 167 16.47 15.31 -7.17
N THR A 168 17.61 14.71 -6.81
CA THR A 168 17.80 13.27 -6.92
C THR A 168 16.80 12.48 -6.08
N CYS A 169 16.24 11.39 -6.63
CA CYS A 169 15.43 10.41 -5.91
C CYS A 169 16.17 9.07 -5.74
N LYS A 170 17.46 9.04 -6.10
CA LYS A 170 18.29 7.84 -5.98
C LYS A 170 18.26 7.32 -4.54
N TYR A 171 18.12 5.99 -4.37
CA TYR A 171 18.00 5.28 -3.11
C TYR A 171 16.70 5.51 -2.31
N LEU A 172 15.74 6.27 -2.85
CA LEU A 172 14.42 6.45 -2.24
C LEU A 172 13.36 5.54 -2.86
N LEU A 173 13.59 5.09 -4.10
CA LEU A 173 12.76 4.13 -4.83
C LEU A 173 13.64 3.21 -5.69
N PRO A 174 13.10 2.06 -6.14
CA PRO A 174 13.86 1.13 -6.99
C PRO A 174 14.35 1.77 -8.28
N GLU A 175 15.56 1.43 -8.70
CA GLU A 175 16.22 2.03 -9.87
C GLU A 175 15.37 1.89 -11.15
N LYS A 176 14.74 0.73 -11.37
CA LYS A 176 13.87 0.52 -12.53
C LYS A 176 12.66 1.44 -12.54
N VAL A 177 12.10 1.75 -11.37
CA VAL A 177 11.01 2.73 -11.22
C VAL A 177 11.52 4.13 -11.53
N GLN A 178 12.69 4.50 -11.01
CA GLN A 178 13.32 5.79 -11.30
C GLN A 178 13.53 5.96 -12.81
N VAL A 179 14.12 4.99 -13.48
CA VAL A 179 14.34 5.01 -14.94
C VAL A 179 13.03 5.15 -15.71
N TYR A 180 11.98 4.46 -15.28
CA TYR A 180 10.66 4.59 -15.92
C TYR A 180 10.08 6.00 -15.78
N ILE A 181 10.13 6.59 -14.58
CA ILE A 181 9.68 7.96 -14.31
C ILE A 181 10.40 8.97 -15.22
N GLU A 182 11.72 8.89 -15.28
CA GLU A 182 12.56 9.80 -16.06
C GLU A 182 12.31 9.66 -17.57
N ARG A 183 12.20 8.44 -18.08
CA ARG A 183 11.92 8.19 -19.51
C ARG A 183 10.54 8.68 -19.96
N ASN A 184 9.56 8.69 -19.07
CA ASN A 184 8.19 9.10 -19.37
C ASN A 184 7.89 10.54 -18.93
N GLY A 185 8.86 11.28 -18.38
CA GLY A 185 8.70 12.66 -17.91
C GLY A 185 7.62 12.79 -16.83
N LEU A 186 7.46 11.78 -15.95
CA LEU A 186 6.47 11.83 -14.90
C LEU A 186 6.92 12.78 -13.77
N TYR A 187 5.95 13.51 -13.21
CA TYR A 187 6.14 14.40 -12.05
C TYR A 187 7.01 15.64 -12.31
N GLU A 188 7.35 15.98 -13.54
CA GLU A 188 8.21 17.13 -13.87
C GLU A 188 7.46 18.46 -13.88
N SER A 189 6.13 18.44 -13.84
CA SER A 189 5.27 19.65 -13.89
C SER A 189 4.49 19.85 -12.59
#